data_c0dc210f5e16a37c8e90a8c50a639ba6
#
_entry.id   c0dc210f5e16a37c8e90a8c50a639ba6
#
_cell.length_a   1.000
_cell.length_b   1.000
_cell.length_c   1.000
_cell.angle_alpha   90.00
_cell.angle_beta   90.00
_cell.angle_gamma   90.00
#
_symmetry.space_group_name_H-M   'P 1'
#
loop_
_entity.id
_entity.type
_entity.pdbx_description
1 polymer ?
#
loop_
_entity_poly.entity_id
_entity_poly.type
_entity_poly.pdbx_seq_one_letter_code
_entity_poly.pdbx_strand_id
1 'polypeptide(L)'
;YPQCINFWSDGCGKKWNAGFRCQDCHYQKYKALTIDSIKSHLKGNEIIGVYPLHKDNTCRFLVFDFDNHDKDAGNDFANIDDSWKEEVNAMREICQLNGIDPLIERSRSGKGAHIWIFFDKPISSILARNFGNALLDKGAEQVNLKSFKYYDRMIPAQDSMPKGGLGNLIALPLQGRALKDGNSAFIDENWNAYSNQWNILWSKPKLSHVFIEEKI
;
A
#
# COMPACT_ATOMS: atom_id res chain seq x y z
N TYR A 1 8.19 -1.29 9.29
CA TYR A 1 8.60 -0.71 10.57
C TYR A 1 9.65 0.35 10.31
N PRO A 2 9.59 1.52 10.94
CA PRO A 2 10.71 2.45 10.88
C PRO A 2 11.94 1.72 11.41
N GLN A 3 13.02 1.75 10.63
CA GLN A 3 14.27 1.13 11.08
C GLN A 3 14.80 1.88 12.29
N CYS A 4 14.91 1.17 13.41
CA CYS A 4 15.63 1.69 14.57
C CYS A 4 17.12 1.53 14.33
N ILE A 5 17.89 2.61 14.43
CA ILE A 5 19.37 2.55 14.26
C ILE A 5 20.04 1.68 15.35
N ASN A 6 19.34 1.48 16.48
CA ASN A 6 19.82 0.63 17.58
C ASN A 6 19.25 -0.81 17.47
N PHE A 7 18.63 -1.18 16.37
CA PHE A 7 18.08 -2.53 16.19
C PHE A 7 19.20 -3.57 16.25
N TRP A 8 19.03 -4.57 17.09
CA TRP A 8 20.04 -5.61 17.40
C TRP A 8 21.34 -5.13 18.08
N SER A 9 21.46 -3.85 18.46
CA SER A 9 22.53 -3.41 19.37
C SER A 9 22.34 -3.99 20.78
N ASP A 10 23.35 -3.82 21.64
CA ASP A 10 23.31 -4.37 23.01
C ASP A 10 22.18 -3.77 23.88
N GLY A 11 21.75 -2.54 23.58
CA GLY A 11 20.59 -1.91 24.23
C GLY A 11 19.24 -2.30 23.64
N CYS A 12 19.18 -3.14 22.59
CA CYS A 12 17.94 -3.50 21.93
C CYS A 12 17.19 -4.60 22.67
N GLY A 13 16.00 -4.29 23.22
CA GLY A 13 15.17 -5.26 23.93
C GLY A 13 14.78 -6.48 23.08
N LYS A 14 14.58 -6.30 21.76
CA LYS A 14 14.29 -7.41 20.83
C LYS A 14 15.44 -8.39 20.65
N LYS A 15 16.68 -7.98 20.90
CA LYS A 15 17.85 -8.89 20.85
C LYS A 15 17.74 -9.99 21.92
N TRP A 16 17.13 -9.66 23.04
CA TRP A 16 17.05 -10.53 24.21
C TRP A 16 15.66 -11.16 24.40
N ASN A 17 14.61 -10.52 23.87
CA ASN A 17 13.24 -11.00 23.98
C ASN A 17 12.47 -10.69 22.67
N ALA A 18 12.13 -11.71 21.91
CA ALA A 18 11.40 -11.58 20.64
C ALA A 18 10.01 -10.91 20.81
N GLY A 19 9.36 -11.10 21.97
CA GLY A 19 8.07 -10.48 22.31
C GLY A 19 8.17 -9.02 22.73
N PHE A 20 9.37 -8.47 22.92
CA PHE A 20 9.56 -7.08 23.34
C PHE A 20 9.00 -6.10 22.31
N ARG A 21 8.18 -5.16 22.75
CA ARG A 21 7.57 -4.15 21.88
C ARG A 21 8.48 -2.95 21.72
N CYS A 22 8.83 -2.62 20.48
CA CYS A 22 9.72 -1.49 20.19
C CYS A 22 9.17 -0.14 20.68
N GLN A 23 7.85 0.02 20.76
CA GLN A 23 7.22 1.25 21.28
C GLN A 23 7.53 1.52 22.76
N ASP A 24 7.86 0.49 23.52
CA ASP A 24 8.19 0.57 24.96
C ASP A 24 9.71 0.70 25.18
N CYS A 25 10.50 0.82 24.11
CA CYS A 25 11.95 0.82 24.16
C CYS A 25 12.54 2.22 24.40
N HIS A 26 13.23 2.40 25.52
CA HIS A 26 13.92 3.66 25.83
C HIS A 26 15.09 3.98 24.90
N TYR A 27 15.64 2.97 24.23
CA TYR A 27 16.74 3.12 23.26
C TYR A 27 16.24 3.22 21.80
N GLN A 28 14.92 3.33 21.59
CA GLN A 28 14.35 3.45 20.27
C GLN A 28 14.81 4.76 19.62
N LYS A 29 15.47 4.65 18.48
CA LYS A 29 15.88 5.80 17.67
C LYS A 29 15.65 5.48 16.20
N TYR A 30 14.64 6.08 15.61
CA TYR A 30 14.30 5.84 14.22
C TYR A 30 15.33 6.47 13.28
N LYS A 31 15.67 5.72 12.22
CA LYS A 31 16.47 6.23 11.10
C LYS A 31 15.62 7.27 10.35
N ALA A 32 16.17 8.45 10.14
CA ALA A 32 15.51 9.45 9.30
C ALA A 32 15.42 8.94 7.85
N LEU A 33 14.29 9.23 7.19
CA LEU A 33 14.16 9.01 5.75
C LEU A 33 15.02 10.05 5.02
N THR A 34 16.00 9.55 4.27
CA THR A 34 16.92 10.38 3.49
C THR A 34 16.85 10.01 2.02
N ILE A 35 17.41 10.86 1.14
CA ILE A 35 17.55 10.55 -0.29
C ILE A 35 18.38 9.26 -0.47
N ASP A 36 19.37 9.03 0.35
CA ASP A 36 20.20 7.81 0.27
C ASP A 36 19.42 6.56 0.66
N SER A 37 18.47 6.66 1.62
CA SER A 37 17.53 5.58 1.93
C SER A 37 16.65 5.27 0.71
N ILE A 38 16.12 6.29 0.03
CA ILE A 38 15.34 6.11 -1.20
C ILE A 38 16.17 5.47 -2.30
N LYS A 39 17.39 5.96 -2.53
CA LYS A 39 18.33 5.36 -3.51
C LYS A 39 18.63 3.91 -3.18
N SER A 40 18.81 3.58 -1.90
CA SER A 40 19.07 2.22 -1.41
C SER A 40 17.89 1.29 -1.70
N HIS A 41 16.67 1.76 -1.52
CA HIS A 41 15.44 1.05 -1.88
C HIS A 41 15.37 0.79 -3.40
N LEU A 42 15.57 1.82 -4.20
CA LEU A 42 15.53 1.72 -5.67
C LEU A 42 16.65 0.82 -6.23
N LYS A 43 17.77 0.69 -5.52
CA LYS A 43 18.84 -0.27 -5.85
C LYS A 43 18.55 -1.70 -5.36
N GLY A 44 17.55 -1.88 -4.52
CA GLY A 44 17.18 -3.18 -3.96
C GLY A 44 17.94 -3.59 -2.70
N ASN A 45 18.72 -2.70 -2.10
CA ASN A 45 19.50 -2.98 -0.89
C ASN A 45 18.65 -2.89 0.39
N GLU A 46 17.61 -2.05 0.38
CA GLU A 46 16.71 -1.84 1.50
C GLU A 46 15.25 -1.92 1.03
N ILE A 47 14.33 -2.15 1.98
CA ILE A 47 12.90 -2.02 1.77
C ILE A 47 12.43 -0.87 2.64
N ILE A 48 11.86 0.15 2.02
CA ILE A 48 11.29 1.30 2.71
C ILE A 48 9.79 1.22 2.66
N GLY A 49 9.14 1.57 3.76
CA GLY A 49 7.71 1.80 3.82
C GLY A 49 7.41 3.18 4.37
N VAL A 50 6.20 3.66 4.10
CA VAL A 50 5.68 4.92 4.61
C VAL A 50 4.43 4.70 5.44
N TYR A 51 4.22 5.59 6.39
CA TYR A 51 2.99 5.69 7.17
C TYR A 51 2.14 6.79 6.55
N PRO A 52 1.00 6.47 5.89
CA PRO A 52 0.18 7.48 5.24
C PRO A 52 -0.54 8.41 6.22
N LEU A 53 -0.85 7.90 7.42
CA LEU A 53 -1.56 8.68 8.44
C LEU A 53 -0.60 9.66 9.12
N HIS A 54 -0.89 10.95 9.00
CA HIS A 54 -0.16 12.03 9.64
C HIS A 54 -0.63 12.22 11.09
N LYS A 55 0.16 12.95 11.89
CA LYS A 55 -0.15 13.23 13.31
C LYS A 55 -1.44 14.04 13.52
N ASP A 56 -1.87 14.81 12.53
CA ASP A 56 -3.12 15.56 12.50
C ASP A 56 -4.31 14.76 11.96
N ASN A 57 -4.16 13.44 11.85
CA ASN A 57 -5.16 12.51 11.31
C ASN A 57 -5.52 12.75 9.84
N THR A 58 -4.61 13.33 9.05
CA THR A 58 -4.76 13.49 7.61
C THR A 58 -3.91 12.47 6.84
N CYS A 59 -4.23 12.28 5.56
CA CYS A 59 -3.43 11.50 4.62
C CYS A 59 -3.41 12.16 3.24
N ARG A 60 -2.41 11.81 2.41
CA ARG A 60 -2.26 12.32 1.04
C ARG A 60 -2.58 11.29 -0.04
N PHE A 61 -2.86 10.07 0.35
CA PHE A 61 -3.23 8.97 -0.53
C PHE A 61 -4.01 7.92 0.24
N LEU A 62 -4.77 7.14 -0.51
CA LEU A 62 -5.45 5.93 -0.08
C LEU A 62 -4.89 4.77 -0.88
N VAL A 63 -4.75 3.61 -0.25
CA VAL A 63 -4.36 2.37 -0.91
C VAL A 63 -5.31 1.26 -0.55
N PHE A 64 -5.78 0.52 -1.55
CA PHE A 64 -6.41 -0.78 -1.34
C PHE A 64 -5.33 -1.86 -1.49
N ASP A 65 -5.22 -2.70 -0.49
CA ASP A 65 -4.26 -3.80 -0.41
C ASP A 65 -4.99 -5.11 -0.73
N PHE A 66 -4.57 -5.76 -1.80
CA PHE A 66 -5.06 -7.08 -2.20
C PHE A 66 -3.92 -8.07 -2.06
N ASP A 67 -4.13 -9.13 -1.30
CA ASP A 67 -3.11 -10.14 -1.05
C ASP A 67 -3.69 -11.56 -1.15
N ASN A 68 -3.01 -12.40 -1.91
CA ASN A 68 -3.32 -13.82 -1.96
C ASN A 68 -2.58 -14.54 -0.81
N HIS A 69 -3.32 -14.79 0.28
CA HIS A 69 -2.82 -15.44 1.47
C HIS A 69 -2.83 -16.97 1.40
N ASP A 70 -3.15 -17.58 0.24
CA ASP A 70 -3.19 -19.04 0.12
C ASP A 70 -1.82 -19.65 0.46
N LYS A 71 -1.72 -20.07 1.71
CA LYS A 71 -0.53 -20.71 2.29
C LYS A 71 -0.31 -22.11 1.73
N ASP A 72 -1.34 -22.70 1.13
CA ASP A 72 -1.36 -24.07 0.62
C ASP A 72 -0.88 -24.20 -0.84
N ALA A 73 -0.70 -23.09 -1.55
CA ALA A 73 0.05 -23.08 -2.79
C ALA A 73 1.54 -23.27 -2.43
N GLY A 74 1.94 -24.49 -2.14
CA GLY A 74 3.35 -24.89 -2.09
C GLY A 74 4.07 -24.38 -3.33
N ASN A 75 5.38 -24.60 -3.46
CA ASN A 75 6.20 -24.19 -4.61
C ASN A 75 5.73 -24.76 -5.98
N ASP A 76 4.47 -25.14 -6.08
CA ASP A 76 3.83 -25.66 -7.28
C ASP A 76 3.29 -24.49 -8.11
N PHE A 77 4.17 -23.91 -8.94
CA PHE A 77 3.87 -22.81 -9.85
C PHE A 77 2.75 -23.13 -10.87
N ALA A 78 2.28 -24.36 -10.93
CA ALA A 78 1.24 -24.82 -11.87
C ALA A 78 -0.20 -24.53 -11.40
N ASN A 79 -0.42 -24.22 -10.13
CA ASN A 79 -1.75 -24.03 -9.52
C ASN A 79 -1.90 -22.70 -8.77
N ILE A 80 -1.24 -21.63 -9.22
CA ILE A 80 -1.45 -20.31 -8.63
C ILE A 80 -2.85 -19.85 -9.02
N ASP A 81 -3.73 -19.72 -8.03
CA ASP A 81 -5.03 -19.09 -8.21
C ASP A 81 -4.82 -17.59 -8.50
N ASP A 82 -4.98 -17.21 -9.77
CA ASP A 82 -4.85 -15.84 -10.27
C ASP A 82 -6.14 -15.02 -10.12
N SER A 83 -7.18 -15.58 -9.48
CA SER A 83 -8.49 -14.89 -9.32
C SER A 83 -8.41 -13.58 -8.53
N TRP A 84 -7.38 -13.39 -7.72
CA TRP A 84 -7.11 -12.09 -7.08
C TRP A 84 -6.85 -10.97 -8.10
N LYS A 85 -6.35 -11.30 -9.30
CA LYS A 85 -6.15 -10.33 -10.39
C LYS A 85 -7.48 -9.82 -10.94
N GLU A 86 -8.51 -10.67 -10.96
CA GLU A 86 -9.85 -10.30 -11.40
C GLU A 86 -10.46 -9.28 -10.43
N GLU A 87 -10.27 -9.48 -9.11
CA GLU A 87 -10.75 -8.53 -8.10
C GLU A 87 -10.03 -7.16 -8.21
N VAL A 88 -8.72 -7.16 -8.45
CA VAL A 88 -7.95 -5.93 -8.66
C VAL A 88 -8.41 -5.19 -9.92
N ASN A 89 -8.66 -5.92 -11.03
CA ASN A 89 -9.17 -5.31 -12.25
C ASN A 89 -10.61 -4.81 -12.07
N ALA A 90 -11.45 -5.53 -11.33
CA ALA A 90 -12.78 -5.05 -10.96
C ALA A 90 -12.72 -3.74 -10.17
N MET A 91 -11.84 -3.64 -9.18
CA MET A 91 -11.64 -2.41 -8.42
C MET A 91 -11.08 -1.27 -9.28
N ARG A 92 -10.21 -1.58 -10.25
CA ARG A 92 -9.77 -0.62 -11.28
C ARG A 92 -10.96 -0.09 -12.06
N GLU A 93 -11.83 -0.97 -12.54
CA GLU A 93 -13.03 -0.61 -13.30
C GLU A 93 -13.99 0.26 -12.48
N ILE A 94 -14.24 -0.10 -11.21
CA ILE A 94 -15.04 0.73 -10.30
C ILE A 94 -14.46 2.14 -10.20
N CYS A 95 -13.15 2.28 -10.02
CA CYS A 95 -12.49 3.57 -9.99
C CYS A 95 -12.75 4.35 -11.30
N GLN A 96 -12.55 3.72 -12.45
CA GLN A 96 -12.71 4.35 -13.78
C GLN A 96 -14.15 4.77 -14.04
N LEU A 97 -15.14 3.94 -13.72
CA LEU A 97 -16.57 4.26 -13.82
C LEU A 97 -16.96 5.47 -12.95
N ASN A 98 -16.23 5.70 -11.87
CA ASN A 98 -16.43 6.85 -10.99
C ASN A 98 -15.52 8.05 -11.32
N GLY A 99 -14.83 8.05 -12.46
CA GLY A 99 -13.98 9.15 -12.91
C GLY A 99 -12.62 9.23 -12.21
N ILE A 100 -12.16 8.11 -11.65
CA ILE A 100 -10.87 7.99 -10.94
C ILE A 100 -9.92 7.17 -11.81
N ASP A 101 -8.70 7.67 -12.00
CA ASP A 101 -7.60 6.93 -12.66
C ASP A 101 -6.59 6.45 -11.61
N PRO A 102 -6.76 5.24 -11.03
CA PRO A 102 -5.88 4.73 -9.99
C PRO A 102 -4.54 4.29 -10.57
N LEU A 103 -3.51 4.23 -9.72
CA LEU A 103 -2.24 3.62 -10.06
C LEU A 103 -2.16 2.23 -9.42
N ILE A 104 -1.92 1.19 -10.22
CA ILE A 104 -1.86 -0.17 -9.70
C ILE A 104 -0.41 -0.65 -9.69
N GLU A 105 0.01 -1.16 -8.56
CA GLU A 105 1.31 -1.76 -8.32
C GLU A 105 1.13 -3.26 -8.08
N ARG A 106 1.89 -4.10 -8.79
CA ARG A 106 2.07 -5.48 -8.37
C ARG A 106 2.87 -5.48 -7.08
N SER A 107 2.39 -6.16 -6.05
CA SER A 107 3.07 -6.20 -4.75
C SER A 107 4.49 -6.75 -4.86
N ARG A 108 5.33 -6.45 -3.87
CA ARG A 108 6.71 -6.94 -3.82
C ARG A 108 6.83 -8.46 -3.83
N SER A 109 5.85 -9.17 -3.27
CA SER A 109 5.80 -10.64 -3.28
C SER A 109 5.40 -11.23 -4.63
N GLY A 110 4.76 -10.42 -5.50
CA GLY A 110 4.15 -10.87 -6.75
C GLY A 110 2.80 -11.57 -6.57
N LYS A 111 2.34 -11.77 -5.32
CA LYS A 111 1.12 -12.50 -4.96
C LYS A 111 -0.06 -11.58 -4.61
N GLY A 112 0.00 -10.33 -4.96
CA GLY A 112 -1.03 -9.34 -4.68
C GLY A 112 -0.77 -8.03 -5.40
N ALA A 113 -1.57 -7.01 -5.11
CA ALA A 113 -1.44 -5.68 -5.68
C ALA A 113 -1.88 -4.59 -4.70
N HIS A 114 -1.36 -3.40 -4.93
CA HIS A 114 -1.78 -2.19 -4.26
C HIS A 114 -2.43 -1.25 -5.28
N ILE A 115 -3.62 -0.74 -4.97
CA ILE A 115 -4.33 0.25 -5.79
C ILE A 115 -4.20 1.59 -5.10
N TRP A 116 -3.43 2.50 -5.70
CA TRP A 116 -3.09 3.80 -5.15
C TRP A 116 -4.01 4.89 -5.71
N ILE A 117 -4.58 5.72 -4.84
CA ILE A 117 -5.35 6.91 -5.17
C ILE A 117 -4.71 8.09 -4.44
N PHE A 118 -4.33 9.13 -5.16
CA PHE A 118 -3.61 10.29 -4.62
C PHE A 118 -4.53 11.50 -4.44
N PHE A 119 -4.25 12.30 -3.42
CA PHE A 119 -4.98 13.54 -3.12
C PHE A 119 -4.10 14.77 -3.38
N ASP A 120 -4.69 15.84 -3.89
CA ASP A 120 -3.98 17.09 -4.19
C ASP A 120 -3.50 17.80 -2.91
N LYS A 121 -4.28 17.67 -1.83
CA LYS A 121 -3.99 18.17 -0.49
C LYS A 121 -4.21 17.08 0.56
N PRO A 122 -3.66 17.21 1.78
CA PRO A 122 -4.03 16.32 2.87
C PRO A 122 -5.53 16.41 3.15
N ILE A 123 -6.19 15.26 3.25
CA ILE A 123 -7.59 15.13 3.67
C ILE A 123 -7.67 14.33 4.96
N SER A 124 -8.77 14.45 5.70
CA SER A 124 -8.93 13.64 6.91
C SER A 124 -8.97 12.15 6.58
N SER A 125 -8.38 11.33 7.42
CA SER A 125 -8.38 9.87 7.25
C SER A 125 -9.80 9.30 7.22
N ILE A 126 -10.72 9.87 8.00
CA ILE A 126 -12.14 9.50 8.01
C ILE A 126 -12.74 9.69 6.61
N LEU A 127 -12.52 10.87 6.00
CA LEU A 127 -13.03 11.18 4.66
C LEU A 127 -12.45 10.23 3.62
N ALA A 128 -11.12 10.00 3.65
CA ALA A 128 -10.46 9.07 2.75
C ALA A 128 -11.02 7.65 2.87
N ARG A 129 -11.29 7.18 4.08
CA ARG A 129 -11.83 5.84 4.32
C ARG A 129 -13.30 5.72 3.94
N ASN A 130 -14.12 6.73 4.22
CA ASN A 130 -15.52 6.76 3.78
C ASN A 130 -15.60 6.71 2.25
N PHE A 131 -14.75 7.48 1.57
CA PHE A 131 -14.62 7.43 0.12
C PHE A 131 -14.19 6.04 -0.38
N GLY A 132 -13.19 5.43 0.25
CA GLY A 132 -12.77 4.07 -0.10
C GLY A 132 -13.87 3.03 0.11
N ASN A 133 -14.62 3.11 1.22
CA ASN A 133 -15.74 2.23 1.48
C ASN A 133 -16.86 2.42 0.45
N ALA A 134 -17.19 3.67 0.08
CA ALA A 134 -18.19 3.95 -0.95
C ALA A 134 -17.80 3.34 -2.31
N LEU A 135 -16.51 3.28 -2.65
CA LEU A 135 -16.03 2.60 -3.85
C LEU A 135 -16.17 1.06 -3.75
N LEU A 136 -15.86 0.48 -2.60
CA LEU A 136 -16.03 -0.96 -2.37
C LEU A 136 -17.51 -1.38 -2.43
N ASP A 137 -18.40 -0.58 -1.83
CA ASP A 137 -19.84 -0.83 -1.85
C ASP A 137 -20.42 -0.80 -3.27
N LYS A 138 -19.92 0.10 -4.14
CA LYS A 138 -20.28 0.14 -5.55
C LYS A 138 -19.83 -1.10 -6.35
N GLY A 139 -18.88 -1.87 -5.83
CA GLY A 139 -18.37 -3.07 -6.49
C GLY A 139 -19.44 -4.10 -6.76
N ALA A 140 -20.32 -4.36 -5.79
CA ALA A 140 -21.40 -5.31 -5.93
C ALA A 140 -22.44 -4.89 -6.99
N GLU A 141 -22.64 -3.58 -7.15
CA GLU A 141 -23.64 -3.03 -8.07
C GLU A 141 -23.12 -2.84 -9.50
N GLN A 142 -21.87 -2.37 -9.64
CA GLN A 142 -21.31 -1.92 -10.92
C GLN A 142 -20.59 -3.01 -11.70
N VAL A 143 -19.92 -3.95 -11.01
CA VAL A 143 -19.08 -4.97 -11.66
C VAL A 143 -19.50 -6.41 -11.34
N ASN A 144 -20.70 -6.60 -10.77
CA ASN A 144 -21.28 -7.90 -10.44
C ASN A 144 -20.34 -8.80 -9.59
N LEU A 145 -19.50 -8.19 -8.78
CA LEU A 145 -18.59 -8.88 -7.87
C LEU A 145 -19.29 -9.13 -6.53
N LYS A 146 -19.52 -10.38 -6.18
CA LYS A 146 -20.26 -10.74 -4.95
C LYS A 146 -19.48 -10.46 -3.66
N SER A 147 -18.15 -10.46 -3.73
CA SER A 147 -17.27 -10.18 -2.59
C SER A 147 -15.85 -9.96 -3.07
N PHE A 148 -15.06 -9.24 -2.27
CA PHE A 148 -13.62 -9.12 -2.45
C PHE A 148 -12.91 -10.10 -1.51
N LYS A 149 -12.67 -11.32 -1.95
CA LYS A 149 -12.01 -12.39 -1.16
C LYS A 149 -10.55 -12.05 -0.85
N TYR A 150 -9.87 -11.40 -1.80
CA TYR A 150 -8.44 -11.08 -1.71
C TYR A 150 -8.14 -9.65 -1.23
N TYR A 151 -9.18 -8.87 -1.01
CA TYR A 151 -9.05 -7.56 -0.37
C TYR A 151 -8.69 -7.76 1.11
N ASP A 152 -7.47 -7.33 1.51
CA ASP A 152 -7.02 -7.42 2.90
C ASP A 152 -7.45 -6.18 3.69
N ARG A 153 -7.10 -5.01 3.20
CA ARG A 153 -7.37 -3.75 3.90
C ARG A 153 -7.24 -2.52 3.01
N MET A 154 -7.71 -1.42 3.56
CA MET A 154 -7.49 -0.06 3.08
C MET A 154 -6.45 0.62 3.96
N ILE A 155 -5.56 1.41 3.39
CA ILE A 155 -4.49 2.12 4.11
C ILE A 155 -4.59 3.63 3.78
N PRO A 156 -4.78 4.52 4.79
CA PRO A 156 -4.79 4.25 6.23
C PRO A 156 -5.97 3.40 6.67
N ALA A 157 -5.74 2.47 7.62
CA ALA A 157 -6.78 1.61 8.16
C ALA A 157 -7.47 2.19 9.41
N GLN A 158 -7.07 3.37 9.84
CA GLN A 158 -7.55 4.02 11.06
C GLN A 158 -8.00 5.47 10.77
N ASP A 159 -9.02 5.90 11.48
CA ASP A 159 -9.56 7.26 11.39
C ASP A 159 -8.66 8.29 12.07
N SER A 160 -7.92 7.85 13.07
CA SER A 160 -7.02 8.69 13.85
C SER A 160 -5.73 7.98 14.20
N MET A 161 -4.69 8.77 14.45
CA MET A 161 -3.39 8.27 14.90
C MET A 161 -3.54 7.52 16.22
N PRO A 162 -3.14 6.24 16.32
CA PRO A 162 -3.19 5.51 17.57
C PRO A 162 -2.24 6.12 18.59
N LYS A 163 -2.66 6.21 19.84
CA LYS A 163 -1.85 6.75 20.93
C LYS A 163 -0.53 5.96 21.05
N GLY A 164 0.59 6.65 20.88
CA GLY A 164 1.93 6.04 20.93
C GLY A 164 2.28 5.17 19.70
N GLY A 165 1.44 5.16 18.65
CA GLY A 165 1.66 4.41 17.42
C GLY A 165 1.93 5.30 16.21
N LEU A 166 2.12 4.67 15.05
CA LEU A 166 2.38 5.32 13.77
C LEU A 166 1.33 4.95 12.69
N GLY A 167 0.31 4.16 13.06
CA GLY A 167 -0.65 3.62 12.10
C GLY A 167 -0.10 2.47 11.27
N ASN A 168 -0.73 2.20 10.13
CA ASN A 168 -0.34 1.15 9.21
C ASN A 168 0.78 1.62 8.28
N LEU A 169 1.74 0.73 8.04
CA LEU A 169 2.83 0.92 7.09
C LEU A 169 2.46 0.29 5.75
N ILE A 170 2.77 0.98 4.65
CA ILE A 170 2.80 0.37 3.33
C ILE A 170 4.22 0.45 2.75
N ALA A 171 4.66 -0.64 2.10
CA ALA A 171 5.94 -0.64 1.40
C ALA A 171 5.88 0.30 0.19
N LEU A 172 6.96 1.02 -0.07
CA LEU A 172 7.06 1.84 -1.28
C LEU A 172 7.23 0.96 -2.52
N PRO A 173 6.61 1.35 -3.64
CA PRO A 173 6.83 0.73 -4.95
C PRO A 173 8.28 0.89 -5.45
N LEU A 174 8.59 0.20 -6.53
CA LEU A 174 9.86 0.30 -7.26
C LEU A 174 11.07 -0.19 -6.46
N GLN A 175 10.88 -1.16 -5.59
CA GLN A 175 12.00 -1.80 -4.87
C GLN A 175 12.88 -2.57 -5.86
N GLY A 176 14.16 -2.18 -5.98
CA GLY A 176 15.00 -2.58 -7.10
C GLY A 176 15.29 -4.08 -7.22
N ARG A 177 15.25 -4.86 -6.12
CA ARG A 177 15.38 -6.32 -6.19
C ARG A 177 14.10 -6.94 -6.74
N ALA A 178 12.95 -6.54 -6.24
CA ALA A 178 11.65 -7.06 -6.67
C ALA A 178 11.35 -6.69 -8.14
N LEU A 179 11.80 -5.52 -8.60
CA LEU A 179 11.65 -5.11 -10.00
C LEU A 179 12.31 -6.07 -10.99
N LYS A 180 13.40 -6.77 -10.60
CA LYS A 180 14.05 -7.77 -11.46
C LYS A 180 13.16 -8.97 -11.74
N ASP A 181 12.24 -9.24 -10.81
CA ASP A 181 11.27 -10.32 -10.91
C ASP A 181 9.90 -9.84 -11.45
N GLY A 182 9.82 -8.58 -11.94
CA GLY A 182 8.60 -7.94 -12.43
C GLY A 182 7.62 -7.54 -11.32
N ASN A 183 8.06 -7.54 -10.05
CA ASN A 183 7.28 -7.20 -8.87
C ASN A 183 7.61 -5.78 -8.39
N SER A 184 6.80 -5.22 -7.47
CA SER A 184 6.93 -3.83 -7.01
C SER A 184 6.89 -2.80 -8.15
N ALA A 185 6.25 -3.15 -9.26
CA ALA A 185 6.15 -2.37 -10.48
C ALA A 185 4.71 -1.91 -10.72
N PHE A 186 4.55 -0.73 -11.30
CA PHE A 186 3.25 -0.28 -11.79
C PHE A 186 2.89 -1.02 -13.07
N ILE A 187 1.65 -1.46 -13.16
CA ILE A 187 1.15 -2.38 -14.17
C ILE A 187 -0.12 -1.86 -14.85
N ASP A 188 -0.29 -2.27 -16.11
CA ASP A 188 -1.51 -2.04 -16.89
C ASP A 188 -2.62 -3.06 -16.56
N GLU A 189 -3.74 -2.99 -17.27
CA GLU A 189 -4.89 -3.91 -17.13
C GLU A 189 -4.58 -5.35 -17.55
N ASN A 190 -3.55 -5.55 -18.37
CA ASN A 190 -3.06 -6.85 -18.81
C ASN A 190 -1.95 -7.41 -17.91
N TRP A 191 -1.71 -6.76 -16.78
CA TRP A 191 -0.67 -7.13 -15.81
C TRP A 191 0.77 -6.96 -16.32
N ASN A 192 0.98 -6.21 -17.41
CA ASN A 192 2.30 -5.87 -17.90
C ASN A 192 2.85 -4.65 -17.15
N ALA A 193 4.11 -4.69 -16.78
CA ALA A 193 4.77 -3.52 -16.20
C ALA A 193 4.91 -2.42 -17.26
N TYR A 194 4.57 -1.18 -16.88
CA TYR A 194 4.81 -0.04 -17.74
C TYR A 194 6.31 0.12 -18.04
N SER A 195 6.65 0.42 -19.29
CA SER A 195 8.04 0.61 -19.71
C SER A 195 8.71 1.79 -19.01
N ASN A 196 7.97 2.84 -18.67
CA ASN A 196 8.44 3.99 -17.91
C ASN A 196 7.62 4.18 -16.65
N GLN A 197 8.11 3.60 -15.57
CA GLN A 197 7.47 3.59 -14.25
C GLN A 197 7.32 5.01 -13.65
N TRP A 198 8.29 5.90 -13.93
CA TRP A 198 8.23 7.27 -13.43
C TRP A 198 7.21 8.12 -14.18
N ASN A 199 7.11 7.96 -15.49
CA ASN A 199 6.13 8.70 -16.28
C ASN A 199 4.70 8.33 -15.84
N ILE A 200 4.41 7.05 -15.64
CA ILE A 200 3.06 6.66 -15.20
C ILE A 200 2.76 7.19 -13.78
N LEU A 201 3.72 7.18 -12.87
CA LEU A 201 3.54 7.76 -11.53
C LEU A 201 3.24 9.26 -11.60
N TRP A 202 3.99 10.02 -12.43
CA TRP A 202 3.80 11.46 -12.59
C TRP A 202 2.49 11.83 -13.31
N SER A 203 2.01 10.98 -14.21
CA SER A 203 0.78 11.24 -14.99
C SER A 203 -0.51 11.05 -14.16
N LYS A 204 -0.45 10.39 -13.01
CA LYS A 204 -1.66 10.09 -12.24
C LYS A 204 -2.27 11.35 -11.63
N PRO A 205 -3.59 11.55 -11.83
CA PRO A 205 -4.31 12.68 -11.27
C PRO A 205 -4.34 12.58 -9.74
N LYS A 206 -4.41 13.76 -9.11
CA LYS A 206 -4.64 13.88 -7.67
C LYS A 206 -6.05 14.40 -7.48
N LEU A 207 -6.84 13.68 -6.68
CA LEU A 207 -8.23 14.03 -6.43
C LEU A 207 -8.33 15.21 -5.46
N SER A 208 -9.27 16.13 -5.74
CA SER A 208 -9.58 17.24 -4.84
C SER A 208 -10.53 16.79 -3.73
N HIS A 209 -10.56 17.53 -2.63
CA HIS A 209 -11.49 17.31 -1.52
C HIS A 209 -12.95 17.34 -1.99
N VAL A 210 -13.31 18.31 -2.83
CA VAL A 210 -14.67 18.46 -3.37
C VAL A 210 -15.08 17.22 -4.17
N PHE A 211 -14.20 16.75 -5.08
CA PHE A 211 -14.47 15.53 -5.84
C PHE A 211 -14.75 14.32 -4.94
N ILE A 212 -14.01 14.19 -3.86
CA ILE A 212 -14.15 13.07 -2.92
C ILE A 212 -15.51 13.14 -2.19
N GLU A 213 -15.91 14.33 -1.72
CA GLU A 213 -17.19 14.52 -1.03
C GLU A 213 -18.38 14.23 -1.94
N GLU A 214 -18.29 14.54 -3.24
CA GLU A 214 -19.34 14.25 -4.24
C GLU A 214 -19.53 12.75 -4.51
N LYS A 215 -18.60 11.89 -4.10
CA LYS A 215 -18.64 10.45 -4.38
C LYS A 215 -19.09 9.59 -3.19
N ILE A 216 -19.20 10.18 -2.01
CA ILE A 216 -19.70 9.55 -0.79
C ILE A 216 -21.21 9.74 -0.70
#